data_6ddb063919e8f429a77d85f6e187a77c
#
_entry.id   6ddb063919e8f429a77d85f6e187a77c
#
_cell.length_a   1.000
_cell.length_b   1.000
_cell.length_c   1.000
_cell.angle_alpha   90.00
_cell.angle_beta   90.00
_cell.angle_gamma   90.00
#
_symmetry.space_group_name_H-M   'P 1'
#
loop_
_entity.id
_entity.type
_entity.pdbx_description
1 polymer ?
#
loop_
_entity_poly.entity_id
_entity_poly.type
_entity_poly.pdbx_seq_one_letter_code
_entity_poly.pdbx_strand_id
1 'polypeptide(L)'
;LLLIAALLSSFINNIGALAILLPITLNICQKMDWHPSKFLMPLAFACILGGMNTTIGTPPNIIISEYKSTISSSGFNFFDFSYVGLSITLLSILFIATIGNKLIHLRENSNSGSSLINLKGYLFEVLVNESSSAIGMTLSAFKKEAGEDTEVLGIVNDEGGVKKVKNNTRIKEGQILVIKTPPDDLGPMLDRFGFSIPKELHYFEDDDLEEMEAMIAPGSRLIGRKYEFFLKLAYEELNLLGLWRKGSKYRTRLTRETFRAGDVLLLGIRDLDEEDVTNKIKHLGLMPLRQRELQTIPSRSRLLKGLIFFTISVGLVALNFLPTVAAFLLCVLGFARIRIIDSNFYRDIDWPIIIMLAAMIPIGTALQSTGLSDIISSTISYYAADLSLFWLLLLILVVTMATTDIINNAATAVIMAPISAGIAIELGYAIEPFLMVVAVGASCAFLTPIGHQCNTVIMGPGNYKFTDYWRLGLPLDILIIAVSIPMILFVWT
;
A
#
# COMPACT_ATOMS: atom_id res chain seq x y z
N LEU A 1 -8.92 15.00 7.30
CA LEU A 1 -8.49 13.84 6.57
C LEU A 1 -7.73 12.84 7.45
N LEU A 2 -6.62 13.24 8.13
CA LEU A 2 -5.79 12.34 8.94
C LEU A 2 -6.56 11.68 10.08
N LEU A 3 -7.42 12.43 10.80
CA LEU A 3 -8.28 11.86 11.85
C LEU A 3 -9.28 10.84 11.29
N ILE A 4 -9.86 11.11 10.12
CA ILE A 4 -10.77 10.17 9.45
C ILE A 4 -9.99 8.90 9.04
N ALA A 5 -8.78 9.06 8.53
CA ALA A 5 -7.92 7.94 8.15
C ALA A 5 -7.59 7.05 9.36
N ALA A 6 -7.19 7.65 10.47
CA ALA A 6 -6.89 6.92 11.69
C ALA A 6 -8.15 6.24 12.28
N LEU A 7 -9.30 6.92 12.27
CA LEU A 7 -10.55 6.34 12.74
C LEU A 7 -10.98 5.13 11.89
N LEU A 8 -10.97 5.26 10.57
CA LEU A 8 -11.28 4.15 9.68
C LEU A 8 -10.32 2.98 9.89
N SER A 9 -9.02 3.28 9.96
CA SER A 9 -7.98 2.26 10.11
C SER A 9 -8.02 1.56 11.46
N SER A 10 -8.64 2.14 12.48
CA SER A 10 -8.86 1.45 13.77
C SER A 10 -9.78 0.24 13.66
N PHE A 11 -10.63 0.17 12.64
CA PHE A 11 -11.63 -0.90 12.46
C PHE A 11 -11.48 -1.67 11.14
N ILE A 12 -10.81 -1.07 10.17
CA ILE A 12 -10.49 -1.68 8.88
C ILE A 12 -8.96 -1.79 8.82
N ASN A 13 -8.41 -2.77 8.12
CA ASN A 13 -6.95 -2.83 7.99
C ASN A 13 -6.38 -1.55 7.35
N ASN A 14 -5.11 -1.25 7.66
CA ASN A 14 -4.44 -0.01 7.25
C ASN A 14 -4.49 0.22 5.73
N ILE A 15 -4.34 -0.84 4.94
CA ILE A 15 -4.36 -0.78 3.47
C ILE A 15 -5.77 -0.49 2.96
N GLY A 16 -6.78 -1.12 3.54
CA GLY A 16 -8.18 -0.88 3.19
C GLY A 16 -8.58 0.57 3.43
N ALA A 17 -8.21 1.14 4.59
CA ALA A 17 -8.44 2.54 4.91
C ALA A 17 -7.73 3.48 3.92
N LEU A 18 -6.45 3.16 3.60
CA LEU A 18 -5.68 3.92 2.61
C LEU A 18 -6.28 3.82 1.22
N ALA A 19 -6.71 2.62 0.79
CA ALA A 19 -7.30 2.39 -0.52
C ALA A 19 -8.57 3.22 -0.77
N ILE A 20 -9.38 3.41 0.27
CA ILE A 20 -10.58 4.26 0.20
C ILE A 20 -10.19 5.75 0.13
N LEU A 21 -9.21 6.17 0.92
CA LEU A 21 -8.90 7.60 1.07
C LEU A 21 -7.89 8.12 0.06
N LEU A 22 -7.09 7.26 -0.56
CA LEU A 22 -6.08 7.65 -1.54
C LEU A 22 -6.69 8.33 -2.77
N PRO A 23 -7.70 7.75 -3.47
CA PRO A 23 -8.33 8.41 -4.61
C PRO A 23 -9.01 9.73 -4.23
N ILE A 24 -9.67 9.76 -3.06
CA ILE A 24 -10.32 10.97 -2.54
C ILE A 24 -9.27 12.08 -2.32
N THR A 25 -8.14 11.72 -1.72
CA THR A 25 -7.05 12.67 -1.46
C THR A 25 -6.45 13.21 -2.76
N LEU A 26 -6.22 12.34 -3.74
CA LEU A 26 -5.71 12.72 -5.05
C LEU A 26 -6.67 13.66 -5.78
N ASN A 27 -7.98 13.37 -5.74
CA ASN A 27 -9.01 14.23 -6.34
C ASN A 27 -9.06 15.61 -5.67
N ILE A 28 -8.97 15.66 -4.33
CA ILE A 28 -8.90 16.93 -3.59
C ILE A 28 -7.63 17.71 -3.98
N CYS A 29 -6.48 17.05 -4.04
CA CYS A 29 -5.23 17.68 -4.45
C CYS A 29 -5.33 18.28 -5.85
N GLN A 30 -5.94 17.57 -6.79
CA GLN A 30 -6.17 18.07 -8.15
C GLN A 30 -7.09 19.28 -8.18
N LYS A 31 -8.26 19.21 -7.50
CA LYS A 31 -9.23 20.33 -7.48
C LYS A 31 -8.66 21.59 -6.84
N MET A 32 -7.74 21.45 -5.89
CA MET A 32 -7.14 22.55 -5.14
C MET A 32 -5.76 22.97 -5.67
N ASP A 33 -5.26 22.33 -6.73
CA ASP A 33 -3.90 22.51 -7.27
C ASP A 33 -2.81 22.30 -6.20
N TRP A 34 -2.97 21.27 -5.37
CA TRP A 34 -2.03 20.93 -4.32
C TRP A 34 -1.16 19.73 -4.70
N HIS A 35 0.10 19.72 -4.26
CA HIS A 35 1.01 18.61 -4.49
C HIS A 35 0.60 17.37 -3.67
N PRO A 36 0.30 16.22 -4.32
CA PRO A 36 -0.06 14.98 -3.62
C PRO A 36 0.99 14.52 -2.61
N SER A 37 2.29 14.75 -2.89
CA SER A 37 3.39 14.41 -2.00
C SER A 37 3.28 15.04 -0.61
N LYS A 38 2.57 16.16 -0.46
CA LYS A 38 2.36 16.80 0.83
C LYS A 38 1.36 16.06 1.72
N PHE A 39 0.44 15.31 1.11
CA PHE A 39 -0.70 14.71 1.80
C PHE A 39 -0.65 13.20 1.90
N LEU A 40 -0.01 12.51 0.95
CA LEU A 40 -0.07 11.05 0.87
C LEU A 40 0.77 10.36 1.96
N MET A 41 1.97 10.87 2.30
CA MET A 41 2.76 10.30 3.39
C MET A 41 2.09 10.52 4.76
N PRO A 42 1.61 11.74 5.11
CA PRO A 42 0.76 11.94 6.27
C PRO A 42 -0.46 11.01 6.32
N LEU A 43 -1.14 10.80 5.19
CA LEU A 43 -2.29 9.92 5.09
C LEU A 43 -1.92 8.46 5.42
N ALA A 44 -0.87 7.93 4.80
CA ALA A 44 -0.41 6.57 5.05
C ALA A 44 0.01 6.38 6.52
N PHE A 45 0.74 7.34 7.09
CA PHE A 45 1.15 7.30 8.48
C PHE A 45 -0.06 7.38 9.43
N ALA A 46 -1.06 8.19 9.12
CA ALA A 46 -2.29 8.24 9.89
C ALA A 46 -3.08 6.90 9.84
N CYS A 47 -3.09 6.21 8.69
CA CYS A 47 -3.66 4.85 8.61
C CYS A 47 -2.87 3.87 9.49
N ILE A 48 -1.54 3.89 9.45
CA ILE A 48 -0.70 3.00 10.27
C ILE A 48 -0.96 3.25 11.76
N LEU A 49 -0.96 4.51 12.19
CA LEU A 49 -1.22 4.92 13.56
C LEU A 49 -2.63 4.51 14.04
N GLY A 50 -3.62 4.68 13.16
CA GLY A 50 -5.01 4.29 13.45
C GLY A 50 -5.16 2.80 13.74
N GLY A 51 -4.45 1.94 13.00
CA GLY A 51 -4.50 0.50 13.19
C GLY A 51 -4.04 0.03 14.58
N MET A 52 -3.24 0.83 15.30
CA MET A 52 -2.77 0.50 16.65
C MET A 52 -3.86 0.56 17.72
N ASN A 53 -5.05 1.11 17.43
CA ASN A 53 -6.04 1.42 18.45
C ASN A 53 -6.92 0.24 18.87
N THR A 54 -7.07 -0.77 18.06
CA THR A 54 -7.93 -1.93 18.36
C THR A 54 -7.23 -3.24 18.04
N THR A 55 -7.76 -4.32 18.58
CA THR A 55 -7.21 -5.67 18.32
C THR A 55 -7.17 -6.01 16.83
N ILE A 56 -8.17 -5.58 16.04
CA ILE A 56 -8.30 -5.94 14.61
C ILE A 56 -7.71 -4.92 13.64
N GLY A 57 -7.30 -3.75 14.11
CA GLY A 57 -6.82 -2.67 13.24
C GLY A 57 -5.51 -3.00 12.52
N THR A 58 -4.67 -3.82 13.14
CA THR A 58 -3.39 -4.25 12.54
C THR A 58 -3.04 -5.70 12.92
N PRO A 59 -2.39 -6.49 12.04
CA PRO A 59 -2.02 -7.88 12.33
C PRO A 59 -1.19 -8.08 13.60
N PRO A 60 -0.21 -7.24 13.94
CA PRO A 60 0.51 -7.37 15.21
C PRO A 60 -0.39 -7.43 16.45
N ASN A 61 -1.43 -6.62 16.53
CA ASN A 61 -2.34 -6.63 17.68
C ASN A 61 -3.08 -7.95 17.83
N ILE A 62 -3.53 -8.54 16.70
CA ILE A 62 -4.18 -9.86 16.70
C ILE A 62 -3.18 -10.92 17.21
N ILE A 63 -1.97 -10.92 16.66
CA ILE A 63 -0.91 -11.89 17.01
C ILE A 63 -0.56 -11.80 18.50
N ILE A 64 -0.38 -10.59 19.00
CA ILE A 64 -0.02 -10.35 20.42
C ILE A 64 -1.17 -10.74 21.35
N SER A 65 -2.41 -10.44 20.97
CA SER A 65 -3.58 -10.85 21.75
C SER A 65 -3.75 -12.36 21.78
N GLU A 66 -3.56 -13.04 20.65
CA GLU A 66 -3.60 -14.49 20.55
C GLU A 66 -2.44 -15.12 21.34
N TYR A 67 -1.23 -14.60 21.20
CA TYR A 67 -0.07 -15.08 21.97
C TYR A 67 -0.32 -14.96 23.48
N LYS A 68 -0.87 -13.83 23.96
CA LYS A 68 -1.25 -13.66 25.36
C LYS A 68 -2.23 -14.74 25.79
N SER A 69 -3.22 -15.09 24.96
CA SER A 69 -4.21 -16.12 25.28
C SER A 69 -3.62 -17.53 25.44
N THR A 70 -2.46 -17.81 24.82
CA THR A 70 -1.76 -19.10 24.97
C THR A 70 -1.02 -19.25 26.30
N ILE A 71 -0.60 -18.15 26.92
CA ILE A 71 0.17 -18.15 28.18
C ILE A 71 -0.62 -17.65 29.39
N SER A 72 -1.74 -16.98 29.18
CA SER A 72 -2.67 -16.56 30.22
C SER A 72 -4.09 -17.02 29.86
N SER A 73 -5.01 -16.94 30.81
CA SER A 73 -6.40 -17.41 30.63
C SER A 73 -7.22 -16.59 29.61
N SER A 74 -6.72 -15.41 29.18
CA SER A 74 -7.40 -14.53 28.24
C SER A 74 -6.41 -13.67 27.45
N GLY A 75 -6.77 -13.34 26.19
CA GLY A 75 -6.07 -12.36 25.38
C GLY A 75 -6.30 -10.93 25.87
N PHE A 76 -5.89 -9.94 25.07
CA PHE A 76 -6.26 -8.55 25.29
C PHE A 76 -7.72 -8.31 24.88
N ASN A 77 -8.40 -7.44 25.60
CA ASN A 77 -9.71 -6.97 25.18
C ASN A 77 -9.61 -6.11 23.91
N PHE A 78 -10.74 -5.93 23.24
CA PHE A 78 -10.78 -5.24 21.96
C PHE A 78 -10.16 -3.84 21.98
N PHE A 79 -10.37 -3.08 23.05
CA PHE A 79 -9.90 -1.70 23.22
C PHE A 79 -8.71 -1.55 24.17
N ASP A 80 -8.09 -2.62 24.66
CA ASP A 80 -6.92 -2.52 25.54
C ASP A 80 -5.77 -1.78 24.85
N PHE A 81 -5.61 -1.97 23.54
CA PHE A 81 -4.64 -1.24 22.72
C PHE A 81 -4.93 0.25 22.61
N SER A 82 -6.20 0.68 22.77
CA SER A 82 -6.59 2.08 22.67
C SER A 82 -6.00 2.95 23.78
N TYR A 83 -5.74 2.40 24.95
CA TYR A 83 -5.17 3.18 26.05
C TYR A 83 -3.83 3.84 25.68
N VAL A 84 -3.02 3.13 24.94
CA VAL A 84 -1.72 3.61 24.45
C VAL A 84 -1.85 4.14 23.04
N GLY A 85 -2.52 3.41 22.16
CA GLY A 85 -2.64 3.71 20.73
C GLY A 85 -3.33 5.05 20.45
N LEU A 86 -4.39 5.40 21.19
CA LEU A 86 -5.10 6.66 20.98
C LEU A 86 -4.22 7.88 21.32
N SER A 87 -3.46 7.80 22.42
CA SER A 87 -2.53 8.86 22.82
C SER A 87 -1.44 9.06 21.77
N ILE A 88 -0.86 7.95 21.29
CA ILE A 88 0.13 7.96 20.21
C ILE A 88 -0.49 8.56 18.94
N THR A 89 -1.65 8.09 18.53
CA THR A 89 -2.33 8.51 17.30
C THR A 89 -2.63 10.01 17.30
N LEU A 90 -3.22 10.53 18.38
CA LEU A 90 -3.59 11.94 18.47
C LEU A 90 -2.36 12.85 18.47
N LEU A 91 -1.34 12.55 19.29
CA LEU A 91 -0.13 13.35 19.35
C LEU A 91 0.68 13.27 18.05
N SER A 92 0.73 12.10 17.43
CA SER A 92 1.39 11.92 16.13
C SER A 92 0.69 12.67 15.00
N ILE A 93 -0.65 12.65 14.94
CA ILE A 93 -1.40 13.44 13.96
C ILE A 93 -1.20 14.93 14.18
N LEU A 94 -1.20 15.39 15.44
CA LEU A 94 -0.91 16.79 15.76
C LEU A 94 0.51 17.17 15.33
N PHE A 95 1.50 16.32 15.61
CA PHE A 95 2.88 16.51 15.17
C PHE A 95 2.98 16.57 13.65
N ILE A 96 2.39 15.62 12.94
CA ILE A 96 2.40 15.58 11.47
C ILE A 96 1.75 16.82 10.87
N ALA A 97 0.61 17.26 11.42
CA ALA A 97 -0.13 18.43 10.95
C ALA A 97 0.62 19.76 11.17
N THR A 98 1.39 19.87 12.24
CA THR A 98 2.08 21.11 12.62
C THR A 98 3.53 21.16 12.14
N ILE A 99 4.36 20.23 12.58
CA ILE A 99 5.81 20.19 12.33
C ILE A 99 6.12 19.29 11.15
N GLY A 100 5.49 18.10 11.06
CA GLY A 100 5.79 17.08 10.08
C GLY A 100 5.62 17.54 8.64
N ASN A 101 4.66 18.42 8.39
CA ASN A 101 4.43 19.01 7.07
C ASN A 101 5.64 19.78 6.50
N LYS A 102 6.54 20.28 7.39
CA LYS A 102 7.77 20.97 6.99
C LYS A 102 8.91 20.01 6.69
N LEU A 103 8.83 18.77 7.19
CA LEU A 103 9.85 17.73 6.98
C LEU A 103 9.66 16.98 5.67
N ILE A 104 8.48 17.07 5.09
CA ILE A 104 8.16 16.44 3.80
C ILE A 104 8.81 17.24 2.69
N HIS A 105 9.68 16.58 1.94
CA HIS A 105 10.37 17.22 0.82
C HIS A 105 9.41 17.37 -0.37
N LEU A 106 8.98 18.60 -0.60
CA LEU A 106 8.21 18.95 -1.80
C LEU A 106 9.16 18.91 -3.00
N ARG A 107 8.90 18.05 -3.94
CA ARG A 107 9.59 18.10 -5.23
C ARG A 107 8.75 18.96 -6.15
N GLU A 108 9.25 20.14 -6.46
CA GLU A 108 8.72 20.97 -7.52
C GLU A 108 8.80 20.18 -8.83
N ASN A 109 7.66 19.78 -9.33
CA ASN A 109 7.53 19.36 -10.71
C ASN A 109 7.32 20.65 -11.52
N SER A 110 8.33 21.05 -12.25
CA SER A 110 8.18 22.05 -13.30
C SER A 110 7.19 21.51 -14.34
N ASN A 111 6.12 22.23 -14.51
CA ASN A 111 5.06 22.18 -15.51
C ASN A 111 3.73 21.61 -15.05
N SER A 112 2.87 22.55 -14.76
CA SER A 112 1.42 22.48 -14.63
C SER A 112 0.76 22.01 -15.93
N GLY A 113 -0.02 20.95 -15.82
CA GLY A 113 -0.91 20.48 -16.89
C GLY A 113 -1.56 19.16 -16.52
N SER A 114 -2.78 19.22 -16.08
CA SER A 114 -3.89 18.25 -16.15
C SER A 114 -3.72 16.74 -15.92
N SER A 115 -2.66 16.20 -15.31
CA SER A 115 -2.68 14.82 -14.84
C SER A 115 -2.56 14.74 -13.33
N LEU A 116 -3.45 13.97 -12.69
CA LEU A 116 -3.58 13.76 -11.24
C LEU A 116 -2.31 13.26 -10.55
N ILE A 117 -1.42 12.67 -11.31
CA ILE A 117 -0.09 12.24 -10.94
C ILE A 117 0.80 12.76 -12.05
N ASN A 118 1.68 13.71 -11.74
CA ASN A 118 2.69 14.14 -12.70
C ASN A 118 3.72 13.02 -12.88
N LEU A 119 3.26 11.90 -13.40
CA LEU A 119 4.06 10.77 -13.82
C LEU A 119 4.78 11.24 -15.08
N LYS A 120 6.02 11.72 -14.95
CA LYS A 120 6.84 12.10 -16.09
C LYS A 120 6.96 10.94 -17.08
N GLY A 121 5.94 10.81 -17.92
CA GLY A 121 5.81 9.90 -19.02
C GLY A 121 5.63 8.42 -18.65
N TYR A 122 4.61 7.84 -19.24
CA TYR A 122 4.43 6.39 -19.31
C TYR A 122 5.38 5.80 -20.34
N LEU A 123 5.66 4.51 -20.17
CA LEU A 123 6.36 3.71 -21.15
C LEU A 123 5.33 3.23 -22.18
N PHE A 124 5.54 3.61 -23.42
CA PHE A 124 4.74 3.14 -24.56
C PHE A 124 5.64 2.43 -25.58
N GLU A 125 5.06 1.46 -26.27
CA GLU A 125 5.64 0.89 -27.47
C GLU A 125 4.84 1.37 -28.68
N VAL A 126 5.51 1.99 -29.65
CA VAL A 126 4.88 2.46 -30.89
C VAL A 126 5.54 1.82 -32.11
N LEU A 127 4.72 1.37 -33.04
CA LEU A 127 5.16 0.80 -34.31
C LEU A 127 5.25 1.91 -35.37
N VAL A 128 6.36 1.95 -36.09
CA VAL A 128 6.57 2.85 -37.22
C VAL A 128 5.91 2.26 -38.46
N ASN A 129 4.77 2.78 -38.87
CA ASN A 129 4.06 2.30 -40.05
C ASN A 129 4.76 2.73 -41.35
N GLU A 130 4.44 2.06 -42.48
CA GLU A 130 4.98 2.36 -43.82
C GLU A 130 4.74 3.83 -44.24
N SER A 131 3.62 4.42 -43.84
CA SER A 131 3.23 5.81 -44.12
C SER A 131 3.80 6.85 -43.13
N SER A 132 4.63 6.43 -42.17
CA SER A 132 5.09 7.32 -41.12
C SER A 132 6.00 8.44 -41.61
N SER A 133 5.67 9.68 -41.23
CA SER A 133 6.50 10.87 -41.51
C SER A 133 7.84 10.86 -40.76
N ALA A 134 7.99 10.01 -39.75
CA ALA A 134 9.22 9.89 -38.98
C ALA A 134 10.30 9.01 -39.66
N ILE A 135 9.96 8.30 -40.75
CA ILE A 135 10.92 7.45 -41.47
C ILE A 135 12.07 8.29 -42.01
N GLY A 136 13.31 7.88 -41.73
CA GLY A 136 14.51 8.59 -42.12
C GLY A 136 14.95 9.74 -41.20
N MET A 137 14.07 10.20 -40.32
CA MET A 137 14.45 11.18 -39.26
C MET A 137 15.47 10.58 -38.30
N THR A 138 16.37 11.43 -37.79
CA THR A 138 17.21 11.05 -36.67
C THR A 138 16.40 11.13 -35.37
N LEU A 139 16.75 10.31 -34.37
CA LEU A 139 16.09 10.36 -33.06
C LEU A 139 16.18 11.75 -32.41
N SER A 140 17.25 12.51 -32.69
CA SER A 140 17.39 13.88 -32.22
C SER A 140 16.37 14.81 -32.88
N ALA A 141 16.13 14.67 -34.18
CA ALA A 141 15.12 15.45 -34.90
C ALA A 141 13.70 15.09 -34.44
N PHE A 142 13.43 13.82 -34.32
CA PHE A 142 12.16 13.32 -33.80
C PHE A 142 11.86 13.86 -32.40
N LYS A 143 12.82 13.76 -31.45
CA LYS A 143 12.66 14.29 -30.09
C LYS A 143 12.33 15.80 -30.08
N LYS A 144 12.97 16.58 -30.97
CA LYS A 144 12.73 18.03 -31.07
C LYS A 144 11.32 18.34 -31.56
N GLU A 145 10.76 17.47 -32.41
CA GLU A 145 9.42 17.64 -32.97
C GLU A 145 8.32 17.01 -32.08
N ALA A 146 8.63 15.93 -31.37
CA ALA A 146 7.68 15.22 -30.50
C ALA A 146 7.41 15.93 -29.17
N GLY A 147 8.27 16.90 -28.79
CA GLY A 147 8.12 17.70 -27.56
C GLY A 147 9.19 17.38 -26.51
N GLU A 148 9.40 18.33 -25.57
CA GLU A 148 10.45 18.24 -24.54
C GLU A 148 10.23 17.10 -23.55
N ASP A 149 8.99 16.72 -23.31
CA ASP A 149 8.62 15.67 -22.35
C ASP A 149 8.65 14.25 -22.95
N THR A 150 8.94 14.12 -24.27
CA THR A 150 9.06 12.84 -24.96
C THR A 150 10.52 12.37 -25.00
N GLU A 151 10.75 11.17 -24.50
CA GLU A 151 12.09 10.52 -24.48
C GLU A 151 12.06 9.16 -25.20
N VAL A 152 12.88 8.96 -26.22
CA VAL A 152 13.06 7.64 -26.85
C VAL A 152 14.09 6.85 -26.05
N LEU A 153 13.65 5.78 -25.40
CA LEU A 153 14.48 4.93 -24.56
C LEU A 153 15.28 3.90 -25.38
N GLY A 154 14.73 3.47 -26.51
CA GLY A 154 15.39 2.51 -27.39
C GLY A 154 14.50 2.01 -28.52
N ILE A 155 15.05 1.07 -29.28
CA ILE A 155 14.38 0.35 -30.36
C ILE A 155 14.34 -1.12 -29.98
N VAL A 156 13.22 -1.79 -30.20
CA VAL A 156 13.09 -3.23 -29.98
C VAL A 156 13.89 -3.99 -31.03
N ASN A 157 14.70 -4.95 -30.60
CA ASN A 157 15.45 -5.85 -31.50
C ASN A 157 14.64 -7.11 -31.77
N ASP A 158 15.09 -7.92 -32.75
CA ASP A 158 14.44 -9.16 -33.17
C ASP A 158 14.28 -10.20 -32.03
N GLU A 159 15.13 -10.13 -31.00
CA GLU A 159 15.05 -10.96 -29.79
C GLU A 159 14.07 -10.41 -28.75
N GLY A 160 13.44 -9.25 -29.01
CA GLY A 160 12.51 -8.58 -28.12
C GLY A 160 13.16 -7.87 -26.92
N GLY A 161 14.46 -7.60 -26.97
CA GLY A 161 15.17 -6.73 -26.07
C GLY A 161 15.10 -5.27 -26.54
N VAL A 162 15.30 -4.31 -25.61
CA VAL A 162 15.37 -2.90 -25.96
C VAL A 162 16.83 -2.50 -26.11
N LYS A 163 17.24 -2.18 -27.35
CA LYS A 163 18.58 -1.69 -27.66
C LYS A 163 18.61 -0.17 -27.51
N LYS A 164 19.47 0.34 -26.63
CA LYS A 164 19.75 1.77 -26.56
C LYS A 164 20.30 2.27 -27.88
N VAL A 165 19.77 3.39 -28.32
CA VAL A 165 20.13 4.00 -29.61
C VAL A 165 20.80 5.35 -29.39
N LYS A 166 21.67 5.72 -30.33
CA LYS A 166 22.34 7.04 -30.35
C LYS A 166 21.41 8.08 -30.98
N ASN A 167 21.54 9.32 -30.59
CA ASN A 167 20.73 10.43 -31.09
C ASN A 167 20.76 10.57 -32.64
N ASN A 168 21.82 10.11 -33.29
CA ASN A 168 21.97 10.12 -34.76
C ASN A 168 21.37 8.88 -35.44
N THR A 169 20.80 7.92 -34.69
CA THR A 169 20.16 6.76 -35.29
C THR A 169 18.93 7.22 -36.08
N ARG A 170 18.78 6.71 -37.30
CA ARG A 170 17.61 6.98 -38.14
C ARG A 170 16.50 5.99 -37.88
N ILE A 171 15.28 6.48 -37.80
CA ILE A 171 14.06 5.69 -37.66
C ILE A 171 13.78 5.00 -38.98
N LYS A 172 13.43 3.71 -38.92
CA LYS A 172 13.09 2.88 -40.08
C LYS A 172 11.67 2.34 -39.94
N GLU A 173 11.07 2.06 -41.05
CA GLU A 173 9.79 1.34 -41.17
C GLU A 173 9.82 0.00 -40.41
N GLY A 174 8.68 -0.39 -39.84
CA GLY A 174 8.52 -1.65 -39.11
C GLY A 174 9.22 -1.70 -37.74
N GLN A 175 9.94 -0.66 -37.34
CA GLN A 175 10.59 -0.61 -36.03
C GLN A 175 9.60 -0.33 -34.93
N ILE A 176 9.75 -0.99 -33.78
CA ILE A 176 9.04 -0.66 -32.56
C ILE A 176 9.93 0.24 -31.71
N LEU A 177 9.49 1.47 -31.50
CA LEU A 177 10.16 2.43 -30.63
C LEU A 177 9.60 2.31 -29.21
N VAL A 178 10.47 2.29 -28.23
CA VAL A 178 10.09 2.38 -26.82
C VAL A 178 10.25 3.83 -26.38
N ILE A 179 9.13 4.49 -26.16
CA ILE A 179 9.04 5.91 -25.84
C ILE A 179 8.51 6.10 -24.43
N LYS A 180 8.97 7.17 -23.83
CA LYS A 180 8.44 7.68 -22.58
C LYS A 180 7.83 9.05 -22.85
N THR A 181 6.50 9.16 -22.67
CA THR A 181 5.75 10.40 -22.93
C THR A 181 4.57 10.51 -21.99
N PRO A 182 4.03 11.71 -21.69
CA PRO A 182 2.73 11.86 -21.03
C PRO A 182 1.61 11.17 -21.82
N PRO A 183 0.58 10.60 -21.17
CA PRO A 183 -0.55 10.00 -21.88
C PRO A 183 -1.25 10.95 -22.84
N ASP A 184 -1.45 12.20 -22.42
CA ASP A 184 -2.14 13.23 -23.21
C ASP A 184 -1.40 13.56 -24.53
N ASP A 185 -0.10 13.31 -24.61
CA ASP A 185 0.72 13.56 -25.80
C ASP A 185 0.79 12.36 -26.76
N LEU A 186 0.35 11.17 -26.29
CA LEU A 186 0.45 9.93 -27.09
C LEU A 186 -0.42 9.99 -28.33
N GLY A 187 -1.72 10.27 -28.19
CA GLY A 187 -2.67 10.34 -29.31
C GLY A 187 -2.22 11.33 -30.40
N PRO A 188 -1.99 12.61 -30.04
CA PRO A 188 -1.46 13.61 -31.00
C PRO A 188 -0.14 13.18 -31.68
N MET A 189 0.72 12.46 -30.97
CA MET A 189 1.97 11.95 -31.53
C MET A 189 1.74 10.79 -32.51
N LEU A 190 0.84 9.85 -32.18
CA LEU A 190 0.48 8.75 -33.09
C LEU A 190 -0.06 9.31 -34.42
N ASP A 191 -0.99 10.27 -34.34
CA ASP A 191 -1.59 10.90 -35.54
C ASP A 191 -0.58 11.68 -36.35
N ARG A 192 0.23 12.52 -35.68
CA ARG A 192 1.19 13.41 -36.35
C ARG A 192 2.28 12.66 -37.09
N PHE A 193 2.80 11.58 -36.51
CA PHE A 193 3.90 10.81 -37.08
C PHE A 193 3.45 9.56 -37.83
N GLY A 194 2.16 9.23 -37.81
CA GLY A 194 1.63 8.00 -38.43
C GLY A 194 2.14 6.74 -37.76
N PHE A 195 2.24 6.76 -36.43
CA PHE A 195 2.56 5.59 -35.64
C PHE A 195 1.30 4.81 -35.28
N SER A 196 1.47 3.54 -34.91
CA SER A 196 0.42 2.72 -34.32
C SER A 196 0.91 2.02 -33.07
N ILE A 197 -0.01 1.59 -32.23
CA ILE A 197 0.33 0.70 -31.12
C ILE A 197 0.53 -0.72 -31.68
N PRO A 198 1.60 -1.45 -31.29
CA PRO A 198 1.84 -2.81 -31.78
C PRO A 198 0.64 -3.73 -31.53
N LYS A 199 0.23 -4.52 -32.51
CA LYS A 199 -0.94 -5.43 -32.41
C LYS A 199 -0.89 -6.37 -31.20
N GLU A 200 0.28 -6.68 -30.70
CA GLU A 200 0.48 -7.50 -29.49
C GLU A 200 0.02 -6.82 -28.21
N LEU A 201 -0.06 -5.49 -28.21
CA LEU A 201 -0.55 -4.67 -27.09
C LEU A 201 -1.97 -4.15 -27.33
N HIS A 202 -2.39 -4.11 -28.58
CA HIS A 202 -3.68 -3.58 -29.01
C HIS A 202 -4.56 -4.72 -29.48
N TYR A 203 -5.48 -5.15 -28.61
CA TYR A 203 -6.40 -6.25 -28.92
C TYR A 203 -7.59 -5.80 -29.79
N PHE A 204 -7.87 -4.48 -29.86
CA PHE A 204 -9.00 -3.91 -30.58
C PHE A 204 -8.56 -2.87 -31.61
N GLU A 205 -9.23 -2.88 -32.76
CA GLU A 205 -9.02 -1.93 -33.85
C GLU A 205 -9.93 -0.68 -33.76
N ASP A 206 -10.68 -0.49 -32.65
CA ASP A 206 -11.65 0.58 -32.48
C ASP A 206 -11.09 1.84 -31.81
N ASP A 207 -11.46 3.01 -32.36
CA ASP A 207 -11.01 4.35 -31.93
C ASP A 207 -11.65 4.86 -30.61
N ASP A 208 -12.62 4.16 -30.04
CA ASP A 208 -13.39 4.60 -28.85
C ASP A 208 -12.95 3.87 -27.56
N LEU A 209 -11.67 3.92 -27.22
CA LEU A 209 -11.17 3.39 -25.94
C LEU A 209 -11.19 4.48 -24.87
N GLU A 210 -11.88 4.22 -23.77
CA GLU A 210 -11.76 5.04 -22.58
C GLU A 210 -10.46 4.71 -21.80
N GLU A 211 -9.67 5.74 -21.48
CA GLU A 211 -8.42 5.57 -20.77
C GLU A 211 -8.63 5.65 -19.24
N MET A 212 -8.02 4.72 -18.52
CA MET A 212 -8.01 4.70 -17.07
C MET A 212 -6.62 4.43 -16.51
N GLU A 213 -6.24 5.21 -15.50
CA GLU A 213 -5.03 4.94 -14.72
C GLU A 213 -5.36 4.06 -13.51
N ALA A 214 -4.65 2.95 -13.37
CA ALA A 214 -4.82 2.05 -12.23
C ALA A 214 -3.47 1.59 -11.68
N MET A 215 -3.32 1.59 -10.35
CA MET A 215 -2.10 1.17 -9.66
C MET A 215 -2.20 -0.29 -9.22
N ILE A 216 -1.11 -1.03 -9.36
CA ILE A 216 -1.01 -2.40 -8.85
C ILE A 216 -0.90 -2.34 -7.32
N ALA A 217 -1.95 -2.81 -6.65
CA ALA A 217 -1.99 -2.88 -5.19
C ALA A 217 -1.04 -3.96 -4.64
N PRO A 218 -0.52 -3.79 -3.42
CA PRO A 218 0.12 -4.88 -2.70
C PRO A 218 -0.86 -6.03 -2.53
N GLY A 219 -0.45 -7.25 -2.88
CA GLY A 219 -1.34 -8.42 -2.89
C GLY A 219 -2.03 -8.68 -4.24
N SER A 220 -1.86 -7.82 -5.24
CA SER A 220 -2.36 -8.07 -6.60
C SER A 220 -1.81 -9.37 -7.19
N ARG A 221 -2.68 -10.11 -7.87
CA ARG A 221 -2.31 -11.34 -8.60
C ARG A 221 -1.32 -11.09 -9.74
N LEU A 222 -1.17 -9.84 -10.16
CA LEU A 222 -0.26 -9.43 -11.23
C LEU A 222 1.20 -9.35 -10.77
N ILE A 223 1.47 -9.23 -9.46
CA ILE A 223 2.84 -9.09 -8.94
C ILE A 223 3.69 -10.31 -9.31
N GLY A 224 4.86 -10.06 -9.90
CA GLY A 224 5.77 -11.10 -10.37
C GLY A 224 5.34 -11.79 -11.67
N ARG A 225 4.21 -11.39 -12.25
CA ARG A 225 3.68 -11.92 -13.51
C ARG A 225 4.01 -10.98 -14.66
N LYS A 226 3.89 -11.50 -15.90
CA LYS A 226 4.10 -10.76 -17.15
C LYS A 226 2.76 -10.41 -17.80
N TYR A 227 2.83 -9.63 -18.87
CA TYR A 227 1.69 -9.22 -19.68
C TYR A 227 0.78 -10.37 -20.14
N GLU A 228 1.34 -11.54 -20.50
CA GLU A 228 0.53 -12.71 -20.89
C GLU A 228 -0.44 -13.17 -19.79
N PHE A 229 -0.04 -13.02 -18.53
CA PHE A 229 -0.91 -13.35 -17.39
C PHE A 229 -1.99 -12.28 -17.19
N PHE A 230 -1.66 -11.01 -17.44
CA PHE A 230 -2.64 -9.92 -17.44
C PHE A 230 -3.71 -10.18 -18.50
N LEU A 231 -3.33 -10.51 -19.74
CA LEU A 231 -4.28 -10.82 -20.83
C LEU A 231 -5.26 -11.95 -20.46
N LYS A 232 -4.78 -13.01 -19.81
CA LYS A 232 -5.65 -14.12 -19.38
C LYS A 232 -6.70 -13.71 -18.35
N LEU A 233 -6.42 -12.69 -17.55
CA LEU A 233 -7.33 -12.17 -16.51
C LEU A 233 -8.13 -10.96 -16.97
N ALA A 234 -7.67 -10.26 -17.99
CA ALA A 234 -8.30 -9.05 -18.52
C ALA A 234 -9.53 -9.32 -19.40
N TYR A 235 -9.80 -10.60 -19.75
CA TYR A 235 -10.97 -11.07 -20.49
C TYR A 235 -11.27 -10.27 -21.78
N GLU A 236 -10.22 -9.93 -22.54
CA GLU A 236 -10.36 -9.20 -23.83
C GLU A 236 -10.98 -7.79 -23.74
N GLU A 237 -11.29 -7.28 -22.57
CA GLU A 237 -12.01 -6.02 -22.38
C GLU A 237 -11.13 -4.90 -21.80
N LEU A 238 -9.95 -5.26 -21.30
CA LEU A 238 -8.95 -4.32 -20.78
C LEU A 238 -7.66 -4.42 -21.58
N ASN A 239 -7.24 -3.32 -22.16
CA ASN A 239 -5.97 -3.21 -22.87
C ASN A 239 -4.93 -2.51 -22.00
N LEU A 240 -3.70 -3.01 -21.98
CA LEU A 240 -2.59 -2.32 -21.38
C LEU A 240 -1.94 -1.39 -22.43
N LEU A 241 -2.19 -0.11 -22.31
CA LEU A 241 -1.63 0.92 -23.20
C LEU A 241 -0.24 1.34 -22.75
N GLY A 242 -0.02 1.44 -21.44
CA GLY A 242 1.25 1.92 -20.90
C GLY A 242 1.52 1.47 -19.47
N LEU A 243 2.79 1.55 -19.10
CA LEU A 243 3.28 1.24 -17.74
C LEU A 243 4.14 2.39 -17.23
N TRP A 244 3.83 2.84 -16.05
CA TRP A 244 4.70 3.73 -15.31
C TRP A 244 5.29 3.02 -14.08
N ARG A 245 6.60 3.18 -13.89
CA ARG A 245 7.35 2.68 -12.72
C ARG A 245 8.43 3.67 -12.33
N LYS A 246 8.48 4.03 -11.05
CA LYS A 246 9.46 4.97 -10.53
C LYS A 246 10.88 4.38 -10.56
N GLY A 247 11.83 5.18 -11.07
CA GLY A 247 13.26 4.88 -10.96
C GLY A 247 13.77 3.72 -11.81
N SER A 248 12.93 3.10 -12.64
CA SER A 248 13.33 1.96 -13.45
C SER A 248 14.06 2.39 -14.72
N LYS A 249 15.18 1.74 -14.99
CA LYS A 249 15.77 1.69 -16.34
C LYS A 249 15.10 0.52 -17.06
N TYR A 250 14.12 0.79 -17.89
CA TYR A 250 13.48 -0.22 -18.72
C TYR A 250 14.52 -0.83 -19.69
N ARG A 251 14.61 -2.15 -19.68
CA ARG A 251 15.58 -2.90 -20.53
C ARG A 251 14.91 -3.90 -21.45
N THR A 252 13.61 -4.14 -21.24
CA THR A 252 12.82 -5.11 -21.97
C THR A 252 11.53 -4.48 -22.49
N ARG A 253 10.84 -5.15 -23.43
CA ARG A 253 9.52 -4.76 -23.92
C ARG A 253 8.50 -4.77 -22.77
N LEU A 254 7.44 -3.95 -22.92
CA LEU A 254 6.29 -3.91 -22.00
C LEU A 254 5.69 -5.30 -21.79
N THR A 255 5.55 -6.08 -22.86
CA THR A 255 5.04 -7.46 -22.85
C THR A 255 5.90 -8.43 -22.02
N ARG A 256 7.19 -8.14 -21.85
CA ARG A 256 8.14 -9.00 -21.12
C ARG A 256 8.47 -8.49 -19.70
N GLU A 257 8.04 -7.26 -19.36
CA GLU A 257 8.21 -6.72 -18.02
C GLU A 257 7.38 -7.51 -17.00
N THR A 258 7.95 -7.68 -15.83
CA THR A 258 7.24 -8.25 -14.68
C THR A 258 6.61 -7.14 -13.87
N PHE A 259 5.32 -7.26 -13.59
CA PHE A 259 4.57 -6.31 -12.79
C PHE A 259 5.03 -6.31 -11.32
N ARG A 260 5.03 -5.12 -10.70
CA ARG A 260 5.41 -4.92 -9.30
C ARG A 260 4.35 -4.10 -8.57
N ALA A 261 4.27 -4.26 -7.26
CA ALA A 261 3.43 -3.38 -6.44
C ALA A 261 3.86 -1.92 -6.61
N GLY A 262 2.89 -1.02 -6.75
CA GLY A 262 3.13 0.40 -6.99
C GLY A 262 3.40 0.78 -8.44
N ASP A 263 3.41 -0.16 -9.39
CA ASP A 263 3.35 0.16 -10.82
C ASP A 263 2.01 0.79 -11.16
N VAL A 264 2.01 1.78 -12.03
CA VAL A 264 0.78 2.39 -12.56
C VAL A 264 0.61 1.96 -14.00
N LEU A 265 -0.53 1.37 -14.28
CA LEU A 265 -0.95 0.92 -15.60
C LEU A 265 -1.87 1.96 -16.21
N LEU A 266 -1.63 2.29 -17.46
CA LEU A 266 -2.60 2.98 -18.31
C LEU A 266 -3.38 1.89 -19.04
N LEU A 267 -4.66 1.81 -18.77
CA LEU A 267 -5.57 0.82 -19.32
C LEU A 267 -6.51 1.49 -20.31
N GLY A 268 -6.71 0.87 -21.48
CA GLY A 268 -7.80 1.16 -22.39
C GLY A 268 -8.99 0.26 -22.06
N ILE A 269 -10.16 0.83 -21.95
CA ILE A 269 -11.41 0.14 -21.60
C ILE A 269 -12.37 0.30 -22.76
N ARG A 270 -12.97 -0.81 -23.18
CA ARG A 270 -14.03 -0.79 -24.17
C ARG A 270 -15.38 -0.67 -23.47
N ASP A 271 -16.32 0.02 -24.08
CA ASP A 271 -17.71 0.29 -23.70
C ASP A 271 -18.34 -0.83 -22.81
N LEU A 272 -17.97 -0.79 -21.53
CA LEU A 272 -18.42 -1.71 -20.50
C LEU A 272 -19.30 -0.98 -19.51
N ASP A 273 -20.31 -1.66 -18.99
CA ASP A 273 -21.04 -1.18 -17.81
C ASP A 273 -20.04 -0.92 -16.67
N GLU A 274 -20.17 0.24 -16.05
CA GLU A 274 -19.31 0.73 -14.95
C GLU A 274 -19.07 -0.30 -13.84
N GLU A 275 -20.07 -1.13 -13.55
CA GLU A 275 -20.02 -2.16 -12.53
C GLU A 275 -19.08 -3.31 -12.93
N ASP A 276 -19.05 -3.69 -14.22
CA ASP A 276 -18.18 -4.73 -14.74
C ASP A 276 -16.71 -4.31 -14.75
N VAL A 277 -16.41 -3.05 -15.12
CA VAL A 277 -15.05 -2.49 -15.09
C VAL A 277 -14.52 -2.47 -13.65
N THR A 278 -15.32 -1.99 -12.71
CA THR A 278 -14.93 -1.93 -11.31
C THR A 278 -14.65 -3.32 -10.73
N ASN A 279 -15.49 -4.29 -11.06
CA ASN A 279 -15.32 -5.67 -10.60
C ASN A 279 -14.06 -6.32 -11.18
N LYS A 280 -13.73 -6.08 -12.46
CA LYS A 280 -12.52 -6.59 -13.11
C LYS A 280 -11.24 -5.96 -12.55
N ILE A 281 -11.25 -4.66 -12.33
CA ILE A 281 -10.13 -3.93 -11.73
C ILE A 281 -9.85 -4.47 -10.32
N LYS A 282 -10.87 -4.66 -9.50
CA LYS A 282 -10.74 -5.30 -8.19
C LYS A 282 -10.23 -6.73 -8.30
N HIS A 283 -10.72 -7.51 -9.27
CA HIS A 283 -10.30 -8.89 -9.47
C HIS A 283 -8.82 -9.01 -9.83
N LEU A 284 -8.29 -8.04 -10.58
CA LEU A 284 -6.87 -7.93 -10.90
C LEU A 284 -6.03 -7.41 -9.72
N GLY A 285 -6.67 -6.92 -8.67
CA GLY A 285 -5.99 -6.26 -7.54
C GLY A 285 -5.39 -4.92 -7.96
N LEU A 286 -6.10 -4.18 -8.80
CA LEU A 286 -5.73 -2.85 -9.23
C LEU A 286 -6.53 -1.81 -8.46
N MET A 287 -5.89 -0.69 -8.14
CA MET A 287 -6.50 0.50 -7.54
C MET A 287 -6.65 1.59 -8.61
N PRO A 288 -7.87 2.00 -8.97
CA PRO A 288 -8.06 3.11 -9.90
C PRO A 288 -7.52 4.40 -9.28
N LEU A 289 -6.69 5.13 -10.03
CA LEU A 289 -6.14 6.41 -9.62
C LEU A 289 -6.98 7.58 -10.13
N ARG A 290 -7.64 7.40 -11.26
CA ARG A 290 -8.58 8.36 -11.84
C ARG A 290 -9.97 7.73 -11.75
N GLN A 291 -10.78 8.17 -10.80
CA GLN A 291 -12.20 7.85 -10.78
C GLN A 291 -12.92 8.83 -11.73
N ARG A 292 -13.37 8.36 -12.86
CA ARG A 292 -14.64 8.87 -13.39
C ARG A 292 -15.73 8.52 -12.36
N GLU A 293 -16.78 9.33 -12.25
CA GLU A 293 -17.88 9.18 -11.30
C GLU A 293 -18.60 7.81 -11.47
N LEU A 294 -17.93 6.72 -11.06
CA LEU A 294 -18.33 5.34 -11.19
C LEU A 294 -18.74 4.74 -9.86
N GLN A 295 -19.43 5.49 -9.03
CA GLN A 295 -20.06 4.92 -7.84
C GLN A 295 -21.57 4.87 -8.04
N THR A 296 -22.07 3.67 -8.32
CA THR A 296 -23.40 3.32 -7.81
C THR A 296 -23.34 3.41 -6.28
N ILE A 297 -23.58 4.62 -5.77
CA ILE A 297 -23.65 4.86 -4.33
C ILE A 297 -24.73 3.93 -3.82
N PRO A 298 -24.42 2.93 -2.96
CA PRO A 298 -25.46 2.09 -2.37
C PRO A 298 -26.52 2.99 -1.78
N SER A 299 -27.79 2.64 -1.92
CA SER A 299 -28.88 3.50 -1.47
C SER A 299 -28.58 3.96 -0.04
N ARG A 300 -28.73 5.25 0.23
CA ARG A 300 -28.43 5.88 1.53
C ARG A 300 -28.99 5.09 2.72
N SER A 301 -30.12 4.44 2.49
CA SER A 301 -30.76 3.54 3.45
C SER A 301 -29.95 2.27 3.74
N ARG A 302 -29.29 1.66 2.74
CA ARG A 302 -28.46 0.47 2.95
C ARG A 302 -27.17 0.83 3.69
N LEU A 303 -26.53 1.94 3.33
CA LEU A 303 -25.35 2.44 4.04
C LEU A 303 -25.64 2.70 5.52
N LEU A 304 -26.76 3.37 5.82
CA LEU A 304 -27.16 3.66 7.20
C LEU A 304 -27.42 2.38 8.00
N LYS A 305 -28.12 1.40 7.42
CA LYS A 305 -28.34 0.10 8.07
C LYS A 305 -27.02 -0.64 8.32
N GLY A 306 -26.09 -0.63 7.35
CA GLY A 306 -24.77 -1.21 7.52
C GLY A 306 -23.99 -0.56 8.66
N LEU A 307 -23.99 0.77 8.71
CA LEU A 307 -23.34 1.50 9.79
C LEU A 307 -23.94 1.17 11.16
N ILE A 308 -25.28 1.02 11.25
CA ILE A 308 -25.96 0.63 12.48
C ILE A 308 -25.53 -0.77 12.92
N PHE A 309 -25.54 -1.78 12.03
CA PHE A 309 -25.07 -3.13 12.37
C PHE A 309 -23.61 -3.13 12.85
N PHE A 310 -22.74 -2.40 12.17
CA PHE A 310 -21.36 -2.27 12.55
C PHE A 310 -21.18 -1.63 13.93
N THR A 311 -21.86 -0.50 14.16
CA THR A 311 -21.82 0.22 15.45
C THR A 311 -22.35 -0.63 16.60
N ILE A 312 -23.44 -1.38 16.37
CA ILE A 312 -23.98 -2.31 17.37
C ILE A 312 -22.96 -3.40 17.68
N SER A 313 -22.33 -4.01 16.67
CA SER A 313 -21.34 -5.06 16.87
C SER A 313 -20.11 -4.56 17.66
N VAL A 314 -19.60 -3.38 17.32
CA VAL A 314 -18.53 -2.74 18.08
C VAL A 314 -18.96 -2.44 19.52
N GLY A 315 -20.20 -1.95 19.71
CA GLY A 315 -20.75 -1.70 21.05
C GLY A 315 -20.87 -2.95 21.90
N LEU A 316 -21.32 -4.08 21.33
CA LEU A 316 -21.42 -5.36 22.02
C LEU A 316 -20.06 -5.88 22.49
N VAL A 317 -19.02 -5.69 21.67
CA VAL A 317 -17.63 -6.03 22.05
C VAL A 317 -17.11 -5.08 23.11
N ALA A 318 -17.31 -3.76 22.93
CA ALA A 318 -16.85 -2.73 23.86
C ALA A 318 -17.42 -2.91 25.29
N LEU A 319 -18.66 -3.35 25.38
CA LEU A 319 -19.36 -3.61 26.63
C LEU A 319 -19.12 -5.04 27.17
N ASN A 320 -18.25 -5.82 26.53
CA ASN A 320 -17.95 -7.22 26.88
C ASN A 320 -19.19 -8.14 26.91
N PHE A 321 -20.26 -7.81 26.17
CA PHE A 321 -21.43 -8.67 26.06
C PHE A 321 -21.19 -9.89 25.18
N LEU A 322 -20.36 -9.75 24.13
CA LEU A 322 -20.02 -10.85 23.21
C LEU A 322 -18.52 -10.85 22.92
N PRO A 323 -17.92 -12.03 22.71
CA PRO A 323 -16.58 -12.14 22.17
C PRO A 323 -16.48 -11.48 20.80
N THR A 324 -15.32 -10.90 20.47
CA THR A 324 -15.07 -10.18 19.22
C THR A 324 -15.49 -10.96 17.99
N VAL A 325 -15.13 -12.25 17.91
CA VAL A 325 -15.47 -13.14 16.79
C VAL A 325 -16.98 -13.29 16.62
N ALA A 326 -17.73 -13.50 17.72
CA ALA A 326 -19.18 -13.66 17.67
C ALA A 326 -19.90 -12.38 17.23
N ALA A 327 -19.48 -11.23 17.76
CA ALA A 327 -20.09 -9.94 17.42
C ALA A 327 -19.86 -9.57 15.94
N PHE A 328 -18.64 -9.76 15.41
CA PHE A 328 -18.38 -9.50 14.00
C PHE A 328 -19.00 -10.53 13.07
N LEU A 329 -19.15 -11.80 13.48
CA LEU A 329 -19.92 -12.79 12.73
C LEU A 329 -21.38 -12.33 12.57
N LEU A 330 -22.01 -11.84 13.64
CA LEU A 330 -23.36 -11.26 13.59
C LEU A 330 -23.43 -10.04 12.67
N CYS A 331 -22.40 -9.20 12.66
CA CYS A 331 -22.28 -8.07 11.73
C CYS A 331 -22.29 -8.53 10.26
N VAL A 332 -21.45 -9.52 9.93
CA VAL A 332 -21.35 -10.09 8.58
C VAL A 332 -22.68 -10.73 8.15
N LEU A 333 -23.33 -11.47 9.03
CA LEU A 333 -24.67 -12.03 8.78
C LEU A 333 -25.71 -10.93 8.55
N GLY A 334 -25.63 -9.83 9.32
CA GLY A 334 -26.46 -8.64 9.12
C GLY A 334 -26.22 -8.01 7.74
N PHE A 335 -24.97 -7.85 7.33
CA PHE A 335 -24.60 -7.32 6.01
C PHE A 335 -25.09 -8.22 4.86
N ALA A 336 -24.97 -9.54 5.00
CA ALA A 336 -25.51 -10.49 4.04
C ALA A 336 -27.04 -10.37 3.95
N ARG A 337 -27.75 -10.24 5.10
CA ARG A 337 -29.21 -10.12 5.15
C ARG A 337 -29.74 -8.87 4.46
N ILE A 338 -29.01 -7.75 4.53
CA ILE A 338 -29.41 -6.49 3.87
C ILE A 338 -28.78 -6.33 2.48
N ARG A 339 -28.12 -7.37 1.96
CA ARG A 339 -27.48 -7.41 0.65
C ARG A 339 -26.46 -6.26 0.45
N ILE A 340 -25.64 -5.99 1.46
CA ILE A 340 -24.42 -5.17 1.33
C ILE A 340 -23.27 -6.05 0.84
N ILE A 341 -23.24 -7.31 1.28
CA ILE A 341 -22.24 -8.31 0.85
C ILE A 341 -22.88 -9.13 -0.27
N ASP A 342 -22.17 -9.23 -1.38
CA ASP A 342 -22.56 -10.04 -2.54
C ASP A 342 -22.33 -11.53 -2.27
N SER A 343 -23.01 -12.40 -3.07
CA SER A 343 -22.83 -13.86 -3.01
C SER A 343 -21.39 -14.31 -3.27
N ASN A 344 -20.59 -13.46 -3.93
CA ASN A 344 -19.20 -13.73 -4.29
C ASN A 344 -18.17 -13.17 -3.28
N PHE A 345 -18.59 -12.78 -2.07
CA PHE A 345 -17.73 -12.14 -1.06
C PHE A 345 -16.46 -12.93 -0.71
N TYR A 346 -16.42 -14.24 -0.95
CA TYR A 346 -15.22 -15.04 -0.80
C TYR A 346 -14.04 -14.58 -1.67
N ARG A 347 -14.31 -13.85 -2.75
CA ARG A 347 -13.28 -13.26 -3.64
C ARG A 347 -12.65 -12.02 -3.05
N ASP A 348 -13.38 -11.31 -2.19
CA ASP A 348 -12.93 -10.09 -1.53
C ASP A 348 -12.12 -10.37 -0.25
N ILE A 349 -12.06 -11.63 0.19
CA ILE A 349 -11.24 -12.05 1.33
C ILE A 349 -9.77 -12.01 0.94
N ASP A 350 -8.97 -11.31 1.74
CA ASP A 350 -7.51 -11.26 1.59
C ASP A 350 -6.87 -12.56 2.13
N TRP A 351 -7.00 -13.64 1.35
CA TRP A 351 -6.46 -14.95 1.68
C TRP A 351 -4.97 -14.95 2.01
N PRO A 352 -4.10 -14.17 1.32
CA PRO A 352 -2.69 -14.04 1.68
C PRO A 352 -2.47 -13.64 3.13
N ILE A 353 -3.25 -12.70 3.67
CA ILE A 353 -3.15 -12.29 5.09
C ILE A 353 -3.55 -13.44 6.00
N ILE A 354 -4.66 -14.12 5.72
CA ILE A 354 -5.14 -15.23 6.53
C ILE A 354 -4.13 -16.38 6.54
N ILE A 355 -3.60 -16.76 5.37
CA ILE A 355 -2.60 -17.81 5.23
C ILE A 355 -1.31 -17.41 5.96
N MET A 356 -0.88 -16.16 5.83
CA MET A 356 0.30 -15.64 6.52
C MET A 356 0.13 -15.74 8.04
N LEU A 357 -1.00 -15.27 8.58
CA LEU A 357 -1.27 -15.34 10.02
C LEU A 357 -1.30 -16.80 10.50
N ALA A 358 -1.99 -17.69 9.78
CA ALA A 358 -2.04 -19.11 10.11
C ALA A 358 -0.67 -19.79 10.06
N ALA A 359 0.20 -19.39 9.12
CA ALA A 359 1.57 -19.94 9.03
C ALA A 359 2.52 -19.37 10.09
N MET A 360 2.27 -18.16 10.61
CA MET A 360 3.10 -17.53 11.63
C MET A 360 2.92 -18.16 13.02
N ILE A 361 1.73 -18.62 13.36
CA ILE A 361 1.46 -19.28 14.66
C ILE A 361 2.39 -20.48 14.90
N PRO A 362 2.53 -21.47 13.98
CA PRO A 362 3.48 -22.56 14.14
C PRO A 362 4.94 -22.11 14.28
N ILE A 363 5.34 -21.03 13.64
CA ILE A 363 6.70 -20.47 13.75
C ILE A 363 6.94 -19.98 15.19
N GLY A 364 5.99 -19.24 15.76
CA GLY A 364 6.06 -18.81 17.15
C GLY A 364 6.15 -19.99 18.14
N THR A 365 5.34 -21.04 17.90
CA THR A 365 5.38 -22.27 18.69
C THR A 365 6.71 -23.01 18.54
N ALA A 366 7.29 -23.04 17.33
CA ALA A 366 8.60 -23.66 17.09
C ALA A 366 9.73 -22.91 17.82
N LEU A 367 9.70 -21.59 17.85
CA LEU A 367 10.64 -20.77 18.61
C LEU A 367 10.64 -21.10 20.11
N GLN A 368 9.45 -21.35 20.68
CA GLN A 368 9.32 -21.78 22.07
C GLN A 368 9.76 -23.24 22.26
N SER A 369 9.27 -24.15 21.43
CA SER A 369 9.53 -25.58 21.60
C SER A 369 11.00 -25.97 21.36
N THR A 370 11.74 -25.20 20.57
CA THR A 370 13.19 -25.37 20.37
C THR A 370 14.02 -24.75 21.49
N GLY A 371 13.42 -24.02 22.44
CA GLY A 371 14.12 -23.30 23.49
C GLY A 371 14.91 -22.08 23.01
N LEU A 372 14.77 -21.68 21.74
CA LEU A 372 15.52 -20.52 21.19
C LEU A 372 15.08 -19.23 21.85
N SER A 373 13.76 -19.05 22.09
CA SER A 373 13.25 -17.89 22.82
C SER A 373 13.81 -17.82 24.25
N ASP A 374 13.96 -18.97 24.93
CA ASP A 374 14.48 -19.05 26.30
C ASP A 374 15.97 -18.70 26.35
N ILE A 375 16.75 -19.14 25.38
CA ILE A 375 18.18 -18.78 25.26
C ILE A 375 18.35 -17.28 25.04
N ILE A 376 17.53 -16.69 24.17
CA ILE A 376 17.60 -15.25 23.88
C ILE A 376 17.15 -14.44 25.09
N SER A 377 16.00 -14.79 25.72
CA SER A 377 15.48 -14.08 26.88
C SER A 377 16.40 -14.19 28.07
N SER A 378 16.95 -15.37 28.38
CA SER A 378 17.90 -15.55 29.49
C SER A 378 19.20 -14.79 29.26
N THR A 379 19.69 -14.76 28.03
CA THR A 379 20.88 -13.97 27.69
C THR A 379 20.62 -12.47 27.89
N ILE A 380 19.50 -11.95 27.38
CA ILE A 380 19.13 -10.53 27.56
C ILE A 380 18.90 -10.23 29.03
N SER A 381 18.15 -11.08 29.77
CA SER A 381 17.87 -10.89 31.20
C SER A 381 19.14 -10.89 32.03
N TYR A 382 20.13 -11.71 31.71
CA TYR A 382 21.43 -11.72 32.41
C TYR A 382 22.16 -10.38 32.30
N TYR A 383 22.21 -9.76 31.10
CA TYR A 383 22.86 -8.48 30.90
C TYR A 383 21.99 -7.29 31.31
N ALA A 384 20.70 -7.47 31.40
CA ALA A 384 19.73 -6.42 31.66
C ALA A 384 19.13 -6.50 33.08
N ALA A 385 19.63 -7.39 33.95
CA ALA A 385 19.11 -7.62 35.33
C ALA A 385 19.10 -6.35 36.18
N ASP A 386 20.07 -5.48 35.98
CA ASP A 386 20.21 -4.22 36.74
C ASP A 386 19.42 -3.05 36.13
N LEU A 387 18.78 -3.26 34.97
CA LEU A 387 18.01 -2.20 34.29
C LEU A 387 16.63 -2.05 34.94
N SER A 388 16.20 -0.80 35.11
CA SER A 388 14.81 -0.56 35.49
C SER A 388 13.84 -0.95 34.40
N LEU A 389 12.59 -1.24 34.74
CA LEU A 389 11.52 -1.60 33.79
C LEU A 389 11.42 -0.62 32.63
N PHE A 390 11.60 0.68 32.88
CA PHE A 390 11.61 1.70 31.82
C PHE A 390 12.64 1.41 30.71
N TRP A 391 13.88 1.10 31.08
CA TRP A 391 14.96 0.85 30.13
C TRP A 391 14.80 -0.49 29.40
N LEU A 392 14.22 -1.50 30.08
CA LEU A 392 13.88 -2.78 29.44
C LEU A 392 12.83 -2.61 28.37
N LEU A 393 11.73 -1.91 28.68
CA LEU A 393 10.66 -1.64 27.72
C LEU A 393 11.18 -0.77 26.55
N LEU A 394 12.04 0.22 26.84
CA LEU A 394 12.68 1.04 25.81
C LEU A 394 13.53 0.19 24.87
N LEU A 395 14.35 -0.69 25.41
CA LEU A 395 15.21 -1.59 24.60
C LEU A 395 14.37 -2.45 23.68
N ILE A 396 13.34 -3.10 24.23
CA ILE A 396 12.45 -3.99 23.45
C ILE A 396 11.71 -3.20 22.39
N LEU A 397 11.21 -1.99 22.70
CA LEU A 397 10.53 -1.13 21.75
C LEU A 397 11.43 -0.77 20.58
N VAL A 398 12.64 -0.26 20.85
CA VAL A 398 13.58 0.16 19.81
C VAL A 398 14.02 -1.02 18.93
N VAL A 399 14.31 -2.17 19.54
CA VAL A 399 14.66 -3.39 18.77
C VAL A 399 13.49 -3.85 17.91
N THR A 400 12.26 -3.82 18.44
CA THR A 400 11.06 -4.20 17.68
C THR A 400 10.80 -3.24 16.52
N MET A 401 10.93 -1.92 16.74
CA MET A 401 10.80 -0.91 15.67
C MET A 401 11.87 -1.08 14.59
N ALA A 402 13.12 -1.29 14.98
CA ALA A 402 14.20 -1.53 14.01
C ALA A 402 13.97 -2.82 13.20
N THR A 403 13.43 -3.85 13.83
CA THR A 403 13.12 -5.13 13.17
C THR A 403 11.98 -4.98 12.18
N THR A 404 10.91 -4.26 12.54
CA THR A 404 9.73 -4.11 11.67
C THR A 404 10.00 -3.26 10.43
N ASP A 405 10.99 -2.37 10.46
CA ASP A 405 11.42 -1.62 9.27
C ASP A 405 12.15 -2.50 8.22
N ILE A 406 12.64 -3.68 8.61
CA ILE A 406 13.38 -4.63 7.77
C ILE A 406 12.48 -5.80 7.37
N ILE A 407 11.73 -6.35 8.34
CA ILE A 407 10.83 -7.49 8.19
C ILE A 407 9.39 -6.94 8.23
N ASN A 408 8.40 -7.71 7.78
CA ASN A 408 7.01 -7.27 7.90
C ASN A 408 6.52 -7.27 9.37
N ASN A 409 5.51 -6.44 9.63
CA ASN A 409 4.97 -6.22 10.98
C ASN A 409 4.51 -7.50 11.68
N ALA A 410 3.84 -8.40 10.96
CA ALA A 410 3.33 -9.64 11.53
C ALA A 410 4.47 -10.59 11.95
N ALA A 411 5.49 -10.78 11.11
CA ALA A 411 6.64 -11.58 11.45
C ALA A 411 7.40 -11.04 12.65
N THR A 412 7.56 -9.71 12.72
CA THR A 412 8.19 -9.03 13.86
C THR A 412 7.42 -9.32 15.15
N ALA A 413 6.09 -9.21 15.14
CA ALA A 413 5.26 -9.51 16.30
C ALA A 413 5.41 -10.97 16.77
N VAL A 414 5.39 -11.95 15.82
CA VAL A 414 5.56 -13.37 16.13
C VAL A 414 6.91 -13.70 16.77
N ILE A 415 7.98 -13.06 16.29
CA ILE A 415 9.33 -13.29 16.82
C ILE A 415 9.52 -12.62 18.17
N MET A 416 9.09 -11.36 18.29
CA MET A 416 9.37 -10.57 19.49
C MET A 416 8.45 -10.87 20.65
N ALA A 417 7.23 -11.40 20.42
CA ALA A 417 6.30 -11.72 21.50
C ALA A 417 6.84 -12.77 22.49
N PRO A 418 7.30 -13.96 22.06
CA PRO A 418 7.84 -14.96 22.99
C PRO A 418 9.12 -14.47 23.68
N ILE A 419 9.99 -13.74 22.98
CA ILE A 419 11.22 -13.19 23.56
C ILE A 419 10.89 -12.17 24.66
N SER A 420 9.98 -11.25 24.38
CA SER A 420 9.58 -10.21 25.30
C SER A 420 8.86 -10.77 26.53
N ALA A 421 7.94 -11.72 26.34
CA ALA A 421 7.26 -12.40 27.43
C ALA A 421 8.24 -13.24 28.28
N GLY A 422 9.21 -13.93 27.68
CA GLY A 422 10.25 -14.66 28.38
C GLY A 422 11.09 -13.76 29.29
N ILE A 423 11.49 -12.58 28.82
CA ILE A 423 12.20 -11.59 29.62
C ILE A 423 11.35 -11.13 30.81
N ALA A 424 10.06 -10.87 30.59
CA ALA A 424 9.15 -10.48 31.65
C ALA A 424 9.05 -11.55 32.75
N ILE A 425 8.86 -12.80 32.36
CA ILE A 425 8.73 -13.95 33.28
C ILE A 425 10.01 -14.15 34.07
N GLU A 426 11.18 -14.14 33.42
CA GLU A 426 12.47 -14.35 34.10
C GLU A 426 12.79 -13.26 35.11
N LEU A 427 12.43 -12.01 34.81
CA LEU A 427 12.67 -10.87 35.70
C LEU A 427 11.53 -10.63 36.71
N GLY A 428 10.47 -11.46 36.65
CA GLY A 428 9.34 -11.38 37.59
C GLY A 428 8.39 -10.21 37.36
N TYR A 429 8.33 -9.69 36.14
CA TYR A 429 7.40 -8.64 35.74
C TYR A 429 6.11 -9.22 35.13
N ALA A 430 5.05 -8.41 35.14
CA ALA A 430 3.85 -8.70 34.37
C ALA A 430 4.15 -8.73 32.86
N ILE A 431 3.49 -9.61 32.12
CA ILE A 431 3.74 -9.81 30.67
C ILE A 431 3.09 -8.74 29.81
N GLU A 432 2.03 -8.11 30.30
CA GLU A 432 1.20 -7.16 29.55
C GLU A 432 2.00 -5.95 29.06
N PRO A 433 2.80 -5.24 29.87
CA PRO A 433 3.61 -4.11 29.39
C PRO A 433 4.59 -4.54 28.29
N PHE A 434 5.19 -5.71 28.41
CA PHE A 434 6.16 -6.24 27.47
C PHE A 434 5.51 -6.61 26.13
N LEU A 435 4.36 -7.25 26.16
CA LEU A 435 3.59 -7.56 24.97
C LEU A 435 3.03 -6.31 24.28
N MET A 436 2.58 -5.32 25.06
CA MET A 436 2.08 -4.05 24.54
C MET A 436 3.18 -3.27 23.83
N VAL A 437 4.40 -3.25 24.37
CA VAL A 437 5.57 -2.64 23.72
C VAL A 437 5.86 -3.29 22.38
N VAL A 438 5.76 -4.62 22.28
CA VAL A 438 5.93 -5.33 21.02
C VAL A 438 4.81 -4.99 20.03
N ALA A 439 3.56 -4.91 20.48
CA ALA A 439 2.43 -4.56 19.61
C ALA A 439 2.60 -3.17 19.00
N VAL A 440 2.98 -2.17 19.82
CA VAL A 440 3.28 -0.81 19.35
C VAL A 440 4.49 -0.82 18.42
N GLY A 441 5.62 -1.39 18.85
CA GLY A 441 6.86 -1.38 18.06
C GLY A 441 6.72 -2.08 16.70
N ALA A 442 6.07 -3.26 16.67
CA ALA A 442 5.85 -3.99 15.43
C ALA A 442 4.91 -3.26 14.44
N SER A 443 4.11 -2.32 14.94
CA SER A 443 3.23 -1.51 14.09
C SER A 443 3.89 -0.22 13.60
N CYS A 444 5.07 0.17 14.11
CA CYS A 444 5.79 1.42 13.81
C CYS A 444 6.80 1.22 12.67
N ALA A 445 6.34 1.08 11.44
CA ALA A 445 7.21 0.98 10.27
C ALA A 445 7.16 2.29 9.46
N PHE A 446 7.87 3.31 9.91
CA PHE A 446 7.85 4.65 9.31
C PHE A 446 9.14 5.05 8.61
N LEU A 447 10.26 4.35 8.84
CA LEU A 447 11.56 4.75 8.30
C LEU A 447 11.76 4.33 6.84
N THR A 448 11.09 3.26 6.41
CA THR A 448 11.27 2.70 5.07
C THR A 448 9.94 2.48 4.33
N PRO A 449 9.95 2.50 2.99
CA PRO A 449 8.77 2.11 2.23
C PRO A 449 8.51 0.60 2.25
N ILE A 450 9.49 -0.23 2.66
CA ILE A 450 9.38 -1.69 2.66
C ILE A 450 8.70 -2.18 3.94
N GLY A 451 8.93 -1.51 5.07
CA GLY A 451 8.43 -1.93 6.38
C GLY A 451 6.90 -2.02 6.44
N HIS A 452 6.17 -1.16 5.71
CA HIS A 452 4.72 -1.20 5.68
C HIS A 452 4.15 -1.05 4.27
N GLN A 453 3.15 -1.86 3.94
CA GLN A 453 2.50 -1.86 2.62
C GLN A 453 1.88 -0.50 2.26
N CYS A 454 1.33 0.25 3.23
CA CYS A 454 0.82 1.61 2.99
C CYS A 454 1.90 2.53 2.44
N ASN A 455 3.13 2.43 2.95
CA ASN A 455 4.25 3.23 2.47
C ASN A 455 4.63 2.89 1.02
N THR A 456 4.60 1.61 0.67
CA THR A 456 4.85 1.14 -0.70
C THR A 456 3.81 1.68 -1.68
N VAL A 457 2.52 1.65 -1.29
CA VAL A 457 1.40 2.13 -2.13
C VAL A 457 1.55 3.60 -2.49
N ILE A 458 1.86 4.46 -1.52
CA ILE A 458 1.96 5.91 -1.76
C ILE A 458 3.26 6.33 -2.44
N MET A 459 4.26 5.44 -2.54
CA MET A 459 5.57 5.77 -3.09
C MET A 459 5.49 6.26 -4.54
N GLY A 460 4.67 5.59 -5.35
CA GLY A 460 4.40 5.98 -6.73
C GLY A 460 3.66 7.31 -6.84
N PRO A 461 2.39 7.34 -6.39
CA PRO A 461 1.53 8.52 -6.47
C PRO A 461 2.10 9.76 -5.80
N GLY A 462 2.81 9.60 -4.68
CA GLY A 462 3.45 10.68 -3.94
C GLY A 462 4.81 11.12 -4.51
N ASN A 463 5.31 10.45 -5.55
CA ASN A 463 6.65 10.69 -6.11
C ASN A 463 7.78 10.63 -5.08
N TYR A 464 7.65 9.78 -4.03
CA TYR A 464 8.66 9.65 -2.98
C TYR A 464 9.83 8.78 -3.42
N LYS A 465 11.03 9.08 -2.89
CA LYS A 465 12.18 8.18 -2.91
C LYS A 465 12.24 7.38 -1.62
N PHE A 466 12.98 6.29 -1.65
CA PHE A 466 13.26 5.47 -0.46
C PHE A 466 13.74 6.31 0.73
N THR A 467 14.60 7.28 0.46
CA THR A 467 15.21 8.16 1.47
C THR A 467 14.32 9.29 1.97
N ASP A 468 13.09 9.42 1.51
CA ASP A 468 12.21 10.52 1.96
C ASP A 468 11.47 10.15 3.25
N TYR A 469 11.27 8.85 3.50
CA TYR A 469 10.47 8.34 4.63
C TYR A 469 11.09 8.64 5.99
N TRP A 470 12.40 8.41 6.16
CA TRP A 470 13.07 8.61 7.45
C TRP A 470 13.01 10.05 7.97
N ARG A 471 12.86 11.03 7.07
CA ARG A 471 12.83 12.45 7.46
C ARG A 471 11.62 12.80 8.32
N LEU A 472 10.46 12.22 7.99
CA LEU A 472 9.25 12.34 8.80
C LEU A 472 9.16 11.18 9.80
N GLY A 473 9.58 9.97 9.41
CA GLY A 473 9.48 8.76 10.20
C GLY A 473 10.31 8.82 11.48
N LEU A 474 11.60 9.19 11.40
CA LEU A 474 12.47 9.20 12.57
C LEU A 474 12.00 10.16 13.70
N PRO A 475 11.63 11.43 13.41
CA PRO A 475 11.05 12.27 14.46
C PRO A 475 9.73 11.73 15.00
N LEU A 476 8.94 11.05 14.15
CA LEU A 476 7.70 10.41 14.57
C LEU A 476 7.97 9.22 15.49
N ASP A 477 8.94 8.37 15.18
CA ASP A 477 9.35 7.23 16.01
C ASP A 477 9.83 7.70 17.38
N ILE A 478 10.63 8.77 17.44
CA ILE A 478 11.08 9.37 18.70
C ILE A 478 9.89 9.85 19.54
N LEU A 479 8.91 10.48 18.91
CA LEU A 479 7.68 10.92 19.59
C LEU A 479 6.89 9.70 20.09
N ILE A 480 6.75 8.65 19.29
CA ILE A 480 6.05 7.44 19.69
C ILE A 480 6.74 6.78 20.89
N ILE A 481 8.06 6.67 20.87
CA ILE A 481 8.84 6.13 21.99
C ILE A 481 8.58 6.97 23.26
N ALA A 482 8.65 8.29 23.14
CA ALA A 482 8.46 9.20 24.26
C ALA A 482 7.04 9.14 24.86
N VAL A 483 6.03 8.80 24.07
CA VAL A 483 4.63 8.71 24.53
C VAL A 483 4.29 7.30 24.98
N SER A 484 4.70 6.27 24.22
CA SER A 484 4.26 4.89 24.47
C SER A 484 4.77 4.33 25.80
N ILE A 485 6.05 4.54 26.14
CA ILE A 485 6.62 3.94 27.37
C ILE A 485 5.96 4.51 28.64
N PRO A 486 5.83 5.83 28.84
CA PRO A 486 5.09 6.35 29.99
C PRO A 486 3.63 5.90 30.05
N MET A 487 2.96 5.83 28.88
CA MET A 487 1.57 5.38 28.83
C MET A 487 1.43 3.90 29.17
N ILE A 488 2.33 3.05 28.69
CA ILE A 488 2.35 1.61 29.03
C ILE A 488 2.60 1.42 30.51
N LEU A 489 3.57 2.13 31.09
CA LEU A 489 3.85 2.08 32.52
C LEU A 489 2.65 2.57 33.35
N PHE A 490 1.96 3.60 32.89
CA PHE A 490 0.81 4.15 33.60
C PHE A 490 -0.41 3.21 33.59
N VAL A 491 -0.61 2.47 32.49
CA VAL A 491 -1.82 1.63 32.31
C VAL A 491 -1.61 0.23 32.86
N TRP A 492 -0.39 -0.33 32.74
CA TRP A 492 -0.13 -1.76 32.92
C TRP A 492 0.82 -2.07 34.11
N THR A 493 1.30 -1.06 34.84
CA THR A 493 2.09 -1.23 36.06
C THR A 493 1.44 -0.50 37.24
#